data_173f92db63eee6481df1faedd8483ccf
#
_entry.id   173f92db63eee6481df1faedd8483ccf
#
_cell.length_a   1.000
_cell.length_b   1.000
_cell.length_c   1.000
_cell.angle_alpha   90.00
_cell.angle_beta   90.00
_cell.angle_gamma   90.00
#
_symmetry.space_group_name_H-M   'P 1'
#
loop_
_entity.id
_entity.type
_entity.pdbx_description
1 polymer ?
#
loop_
_entity_poly.entity_id
_entity_poly.type
_entity_poly.pdbx_seq_one_letter_code
_entity_poly.pdbx_strand_id
1 'polypeptide(L)'
;RGKPGAEQLAISMPMLDVLNSSSDCRADDGTDCRNYGELSGISDAKKLFSEYMGVAADEIIVVGSTSLTFMYDCLARAMLTGVVGSEKPWGKYEKIKFICPVPGYDRHFSICEFLGIEMINVPLTEWGPDMDMIEKLVASDETIKGMWCVPKYTNPLGGVYSDEAVRRIASMKTKAGDFRVFWDNAYAVHKVYKDVPLLNLLDECKKAGHPNRAYMFGSTSKITFPGAGVGFFAASKANIAFTLKQMGSQAIGYDKMNMLRHVRFFKDYNGILEIMEKHAAILRPRFDAVLNTLDEELSEPAVGSWVKPDGGYF
;
A
#
# COMPACT_ATOMS: atom_id res chain seq x y z
N ARG A 1 -10.30 -11.70 11.24
CA ARG A 1 -10.25 -10.89 10.01
C ARG A 1 -9.37 -9.67 10.29
N GLY A 2 -8.44 -9.35 9.39
CA GLY A 2 -7.46 -8.24 9.53
C GLY A 2 -8.07 -6.83 9.57
N LYS A 3 -8.78 -6.49 10.63
CA LYS A 3 -9.35 -5.16 10.89
C LYS A 3 -9.15 -4.76 12.36
N PRO A 4 -8.99 -3.46 12.66
CA PRO A 4 -8.92 -2.97 14.03
C PRO A 4 -10.11 -3.44 14.88
N GLY A 5 -9.85 -3.88 16.10
CA GLY A 5 -10.87 -4.17 17.13
C GLY A 5 -11.34 -2.91 17.83
N ALA A 6 -12.40 -3.04 18.67
CA ALA A 6 -12.98 -1.91 19.39
C ALA A 6 -11.97 -1.13 20.24
N GLU A 7 -11.07 -1.84 20.93
CA GLU A 7 -10.02 -1.24 21.76
C GLU A 7 -9.03 -0.41 20.92
N GLN A 8 -8.64 -0.90 19.73
CA GLN A 8 -7.76 -0.17 18.82
C GLN A 8 -8.47 1.08 18.26
N LEU A 9 -9.77 0.97 17.91
CA LEU A 9 -10.55 2.12 17.44
C LEU A 9 -10.68 3.18 18.56
N ALA A 10 -10.81 2.76 19.83
CA ALA A 10 -10.88 3.68 20.96
C ALA A 10 -9.62 4.57 21.10
N ILE A 11 -8.44 4.07 20.72
CA ILE A 11 -7.19 4.87 20.72
C ILE A 11 -7.30 6.09 19.83
N SER A 12 -8.05 5.97 18.72
CA SER A 12 -8.20 7.04 17.73
C SER A 12 -9.38 7.97 18.01
N MET A 13 -10.18 7.74 19.05
CA MET A 13 -11.34 8.61 19.38
C MET A 13 -10.96 10.09 19.55
N PRO A 14 -9.82 10.46 20.20
CA PRO A 14 -9.42 11.86 20.31
C PRO A 14 -9.23 12.57 18.97
N MET A 15 -9.08 11.83 17.85
CA MET A 15 -9.03 12.42 16.52
C MET A 15 -10.32 13.18 16.15
N LEU A 16 -11.45 12.84 16.76
CA LEU A 16 -12.72 13.52 16.51
C LEU A 16 -12.77 14.93 17.11
N ASP A 17 -11.91 15.22 18.10
CA ASP A 17 -11.89 16.48 18.83
C ASP A 17 -10.89 17.51 18.26
N VAL A 18 -9.96 17.08 17.38
CA VAL A 18 -8.90 17.97 16.85
C VAL A 18 -9.40 18.97 15.80
N LEU A 19 -10.60 18.76 15.26
CA LEU A 19 -11.31 19.68 14.37
C LEU A 19 -12.77 19.81 14.80
N ASN A 20 -13.15 21.02 15.22
CA ASN A 20 -14.50 21.37 15.63
C ASN A 20 -14.89 22.74 15.08
N SER A 21 -16.06 23.26 15.43
CA SER A 21 -16.60 24.52 14.91
C SER A 21 -15.75 25.76 15.24
N SER A 22 -14.88 25.70 16.24
CA SER A 22 -13.98 26.79 16.61
C SER A 22 -12.54 26.62 16.08
N SER A 23 -12.27 25.53 15.36
CA SER A 23 -10.95 25.26 14.82
C SER A 23 -10.67 26.11 13.58
N ASP A 24 -9.41 26.55 13.42
CA ASP A 24 -8.91 26.99 12.12
C ASP A 24 -8.83 25.79 11.18
N CYS A 25 -9.53 25.87 10.06
CA CYS A 25 -9.60 24.80 9.05
C CYS A 25 -8.59 25.00 7.92
N ARG A 26 -7.47 25.69 8.18
CA ARG A 26 -6.40 25.89 7.19
C ARG A 26 -5.25 24.94 7.42
N ALA A 27 -4.65 24.53 6.30
CA ALA A 27 -3.34 23.89 6.27
C ALA A 27 -2.23 24.93 6.56
N ASP A 28 -1.00 24.49 6.83
CA ASP A 28 0.12 25.36 7.18
C ASP A 28 0.49 26.37 6.08
N ASP A 29 0.22 26.03 4.81
CA ASP A 29 0.41 26.90 3.65
C ASP A 29 -0.75 27.91 3.42
N GLY A 30 -1.75 27.93 4.31
CA GLY A 30 -2.93 28.78 4.23
C GLY A 30 -4.09 28.21 3.44
N THR A 31 -3.97 27.03 2.84
CA THR A 31 -5.05 26.37 2.09
C THR A 31 -6.29 26.16 2.97
N ASP A 32 -7.44 26.69 2.56
CA ASP A 32 -8.70 26.47 3.26
C ASP A 32 -9.25 25.06 2.94
N CYS A 33 -9.15 24.16 3.93
CA CYS A 33 -9.55 22.76 3.76
C CYS A 33 -11.06 22.55 3.57
N ARG A 34 -11.88 23.57 3.78
CA ARG A 34 -13.35 23.52 3.57
C ARG A 34 -13.73 23.70 2.09
N ASN A 35 -12.81 24.23 1.26
CA ASN A 35 -13.12 24.64 -0.10
C ASN A 35 -12.56 23.63 -1.14
N TYR A 36 -12.81 23.84 -2.41
CA TYR A 36 -12.29 23.05 -3.52
C TYR A 36 -10.75 23.17 -3.67
N GLY A 37 -10.19 22.29 -4.50
CA GLY A 37 -8.78 22.34 -4.88
C GLY A 37 -7.93 21.29 -4.17
N GLU A 38 -6.62 21.40 -4.36
CA GLU A 38 -5.59 20.50 -3.82
C GLU A 38 -5.82 19.04 -4.21
N LEU A 39 -5.90 18.78 -5.52
CA LEU A 39 -6.12 17.44 -6.07
C LEU A 39 -5.07 16.41 -5.60
N SER A 40 -3.85 16.86 -5.32
CA SER A 40 -2.76 16.02 -4.79
C SER A 40 -2.80 15.81 -3.27
N GLY A 41 -3.76 16.43 -2.57
CA GLY A 41 -3.81 16.51 -1.12
C GLY A 41 -3.08 17.74 -0.55
N ILE A 42 -3.41 18.13 0.69
CA ILE A 42 -2.81 19.28 1.36
C ILE A 42 -1.33 19.06 1.64
N SER A 43 -0.55 20.15 1.67
CA SER A 43 0.92 20.15 1.88
C SER A 43 1.33 19.36 3.13
N ASP A 44 0.63 19.59 4.24
CA ASP A 44 0.92 18.95 5.53
C ASP A 44 0.71 17.42 5.48
N ALA A 45 -0.35 16.97 4.82
CA ALA A 45 -0.61 15.54 4.64
C ALA A 45 0.43 14.90 3.70
N LYS A 46 0.83 15.59 2.63
CA LYS A 46 1.90 15.10 1.76
C LYS A 46 3.22 14.99 2.51
N LYS A 47 3.57 15.97 3.34
CA LYS A 47 4.77 15.93 4.18
C LYS A 47 4.73 14.73 5.12
N LEU A 48 3.66 14.56 5.91
CA LEU A 48 3.51 13.47 6.87
C LEU A 48 3.59 12.09 6.19
N PHE A 49 2.82 11.89 5.12
CA PHE A 49 2.75 10.58 4.46
C PHE A 49 3.92 10.31 3.51
N SER A 50 4.69 11.33 3.09
CA SER A 50 5.96 11.11 2.41
C SER A 50 7.01 10.51 3.35
N GLU A 51 7.08 10.96 4.61
CA GLU A 51 7.91 10.35 5.64
C GLU A 51 7.48 8.88 5.89
N TYR A 52 6.18 8.62 6.00
CA TYR A 52 5.63 7.27 6.16
C TYR A 52 6.03 6.34 5.01
N MET A 53 6.02 6.83 3.77
CA MET A 53 6.34 6.05 2.58
C MET A 53 7.85 6.04 2.24
N GLY A 54 8.66 6.87 2.91
CA GLY A 54 10.08 7.03 2.61
C GLY A 54 10.34 7.61 1.22
N VAL A 55 9.56 8.61 0.79
CA VAL A 55 9.66 9.25 -0.53
C VAL A 55 9.70 10.76 -0.41
N ALA A 56 10.01 11.48 -1.50
CA ALA A 56 9.93 12.94 -1.51
C ALA A 56 8.47 13.42 -1.59
N ALA A 57 8.18 14.63 -1.09
CA ALA A 57 6.83 15.19 -1.06
C ALA A 57 6.22 15.45 -2.46
N ASP A 58 7.03 15.50 -3.50
CA ASP A 58 6.60 15.58 -4.89
C ASP A 58 6.47 14.20 -5.60
N GLU A 59 6.70 13.12 -4.84
CA GLU A 59 6.51 11.73 -5.27
C GLU A 59 5.29 11.07 -4.61
N ILE A 60 4.41 11.86 -3.98
CA ILE A 60 3.22 11.35 -3.30
C ILE A 60 1.97 12.16 -3.63
N ILE A 61 0.84 11.46 -3.69
CA ILE A 61 -0.52 12.02 -3.72
C ILE A 61 -1.26 11.48 -2.51
N VAL A 62 -1.93 12.36 -1.76
CA VAL A 62 -2.84 11.97 -0.67
C VAL A 62 -4.26 12.03 -1.21
N VAL A 63 -4.98 10.92 -1.07
CA VAL A 63 -6.26 10.70 -1.74
C VAL A 63 -7.39 10.44 -0.75
N GLY A 64 -8.52 9.91 -1.21
CA GLY A 64 -9.69 9.58 -0.41
C GLY A 64 -9.44 8.50 0.66
N SER A 65 -10.48 7.84 1.09
CA SER A 65 -10.50 7.08 2.35
C SER A 65 -9.66 5.79 2.36
N THR A 66 -9.35 5.18 1.21
CA THR A 66 -8.66 3.88 1.18
C THR A 66 -7.67 3.75 0.03
N SER A 67 -6.58 3.01 0.25
CA SER A 67 -5.64 2.63 -0.79
C SER A 67 -6.28 1.73 -1.86
N LEU A 68 -7.20 0.84 -1.47
CA LEU A 68 -7.85 -0.10 -2.39
C LEU A 68 -8.63 0.60 -3.50
N THR A 69 -9.39 1.64 -3.16
CA THR A 69 -10.11 2.46 -4.16
C THR A 69 -9.13 3.06 -5.16
N PHE A 70 -8.00 3.58 -4.68
CA PHE A 70 -7.01 4.18 -5.56
C PHE A 70 -6.25 3.16 -6.42
N MET A 71 -6.00 1.94 -5.89
CA MET A 71 -5.47 0.83 -6.69
C MET A 71 -6.41 0.47 -7.85
N TYR A 72 -7.72 0.38 -7.56
CA TYR A 72 -8.74 0.19 -8.59
C TYR A 72 -8.70 1.32 -9.62
N ASP A 73 -8.67 2.58 -9.17
CA ASP A 73 -8.61 3.75 -10.04
C ASP A 73 -7.35 3.76 -10.93
N CYS A 74 -6.19 3.37 -10.39
CA CYS A 74 -4.94 3.25 -11.16
C CYS A 74 -5.08 2.21 -12.26
N LEU A 75 -5.66 1.04 -11.97
CA LEU A 75 -5.90 0.00 -12.97
C LEU A 75 -6.95 0.42 -14.00
N ALA A 76 -8.07 0.98 -13.55
CA ALA A 76 -9.11 1.46 -14.46
C ALA A 76 -8.57 2.53 -15.42
N ARG A 77 -7.76 3.48 -14.91
CA ARG A 77 -7.08 4.47 -15.74
C ARG A 77 -6.08 3.83 -16.70
N ALA A 78 -5.30 2.85 -16.26
CA ALA A 78 -4.39 2.11 -17.14
C ALA A 78 -5.14 1.40 -18.27
N MET A 79 -6.30 0.82 -17.98
CA MET A 79 -7.17 0.20 -19.01
C MET A 79 -7.69 1.23 -20.00
N LEU A 80 -8.06 2.43 -19.54
CA LEU A 80 -8.67 3.47 -20.38
C LEU A 80 -7.65 4.30 -21.16
N THR A 81 -6.49 4.59 -20.56
CA THR A 81 -5.55 5.62 -21.08
C THR A 81 -4.09 5.16 -21.08
N GLY A 82 -3.77 3.97 -20.51
CA GLY A 82 -2.40 3.52 -20.31
C GLY A 82 -1.73 4.13 -19.08
N VAL A 83 -0.45 3.86 -18.96
CA VAL A 83 0.47 4.42 -17.95
C VAL A 83 1.64 5.11 -18.64
N VAL A 84 2.52 5.80 -17.90
CA VAL A 84 3.74 6.39 -18.48
C VAL A 84 4.53 5.32 -19.23
N GLY A 85 4.81 5.56 -20.51
CA GLY A 85 5.51 4.63 -21.38
C GLY A 85 4.64 3.61 -22.10
N SER A 86 3.31 3.63 -21.94
CA SER A 86 2.41 2.80 -22.73
C SER A 86 2.33 3.27 -24.17
N GLU A 87 2.44 2.37 -25.13
CA GLU A 87 2.19 2.63 -26.55
C GLU A 87 0.69 2.86 -26.83
N LYS A 88 -0.16 2.14 -26.11
CA LYS A 88 -1.62 2.25 -26.17
C LYS A 88 -2.25 1.89 -24.82
N PRO A 89 -3.51 2.30 -24.58
CA PRO A 89 -4.26 1.88 -23.38
C PRO A 89 -4.26 0.37 -23.20
N TRP A 90 -4.14 -0.10 -21.95
CA TRP A 90 -4.11 -1.55 -21.68
C TRP A 90 -5.38 -2.26 -22.14
N GLY A 91 -6.54 -1.61 -22.06
CA GLY A 91 -7.81 -2.14 -22.58
C GLY A 91 -7.91 -2.25 -24.11
N LYS A 92 -6.88 -1.81 -24.85
CA LYS A 92 -6.77 -1.99 -26.33
C LYS A 92 -5.95 -3.21 -26.71
N TYR A 93 -5.37 -3.92 -25.77
CA TYR A 93 -4.81 -5.26 -25.99
C TYR A 93 -5.93 -6.28 -25.99
N GLU A 94 -5.80 -7.33 -26.78
CA GLU A 94 -6.77 -8.44 -26.77
C GLU A 94 -6.89 -9.05 -25.38
N LYS A 95 -5.76 -9.15 -24.68
CA LYS A 95 -5.67 -9.66 -23.32
C LYS A 95 -4.48 -9.06 -22.59
N ILE A 96 -4.66 -8.72 -21.33
CA ILE A 96 -3.55 -8.37 -20.43
C ILE A 96 -3.56 -9.33 -19.24
N LYS A 97 -2.38 -9.47 -18.63
CA LYS A 97 -2.15 -10.40 -17.52
C LYS A 97 -1.48 -9.70 -16.36
N PHE A 98 -1.75 -10.19 -15.16
CA PHE A 98 -1.12 -9.77 -13.91
C PHE A 98 -0.53 -10.96 -13.15
N ILE A 99 0.67 -10.78 -12.63
CA ILE A 99 1.26 -11.72 -11.66
C ILE A 99 0.54 -11.55 -10.33
N CYS A 100 0.03 -12.64 -9.81
CA CYS A 100 -0.72 -12.71 -8.56
C CYS A 100 -0.03 -13.69 -7.60
N PRO A 101 0.83 -13.23 -6.69
CA PRO A 101 1.40 -14.10 -5.66
C PRO A 101 0.30 -14.70 -4.79
N VAL A 102 0.37 -16.01 -4.58
CA VAL A 102 -0.63 -16.78 -3.84
C VAL A 102 0.04 -17.61 -2.73
N PRO A 103 -0.57 -17.67 -1.52
CA PRO A 103 -1.82 -17.03 -1.12
C PRO A 103 -1.67 -15.51 -1.06
N GLY A 104 -2.75 -14.75 -1.33
CA GLY A 104 -2.70 -13.29 -1.41
C GLY A 104 -4.02 -12.62 -1.00
N TYR A 105 -4.08 -11.30 -1.12
CA TYR A 105 -5.26 -10.53 -0.73
C TYR A 105 -6.35 -10.63 -1.82
N ASP A 106 -7.49 -11.23 -1.48
CA ASP A 106 -8.60 -11.52 -2.37
C ASP A 106 -9.15 -10.31 -3.13
N ARG A 107 -9.08 -9.11 -2.53
CA ARG A 107 -9.57 -7.89 -3.18
C ARG A 107 -8.74 -7.45 -4.37
N HIS A 108 -7.44 -7.71 -4.35
CA HIS A 108 -6.58 -7.48 -5.53
C HIS A 108 -7.01 -8.36 -6.70
N PHE A 109 -7.30 -9.61 -6.41
CA PHE A 109 -7.76 -10.58 -7.41
C PHE A 109 -9.15 -10.22 -7.96
N SER A 110 -10.06 -9.79 -7.08
CA SER A 110 -11.38 -9.30 -7.49
C SER A 110 -11.32 -8.09 -8.43
N ILE A 111 -10.33 -7.20 -8.28
CA ILE A 111 -10.12 -6.08 -9.23
C ILE A 111 -9.70 -6.63 -10.60
N CYS A 112 -8.77 -7.58 -10.64
CA CYS A 112 -8.36 -8.21 -11.89
C CYS A 112 -9.56 -8.88 -12.61
N GLU A 113 -10.33 -9.65 -11.86
CA GLU A 113 -11.54 -10.33 -12.35
C GLU A 113 -12.54 -9.33 -12.95
N PHE A 114 -12.85 -8.28 -12.19
CA PHE A 114 -13.79 -7.23 -12.60
C PHE A 114 -13.35 -6.51 -13.89
N LEU A 115 -12.04 -6.28 -14.04
CA LEU A 115 -11.49 -5.58 -15.21
C LEU A 115 -11.12 -6.51 -16.36
N GLY A 116 -11.40 -7.82 -16.26
CA GLY A 116 -11.08 -8.80 -17.29
C GLY A 116 -9.57 -9.06 -17.47
N ILE A 117 -8.78 -8.84 -16.42
CA ILE A 117 -7.33 -9.08 -16.41
C ILE A 117 -7.07 -10.56 -16.06
N GLU A 118 -6.34 -11.26 -16.88
CA GLU A 118 -5.94 -12.64 -16.59
C GLU A 118 -4.93 -12.67 -15.44
N MET A 119 -5.18 -13.53 -14.47
CA MET A 119 -4.30 -13.72 -13.32
C MET A 119 -3.36 -14.90 -13.53
N ILE A 120 -2.06 -14.65 -13.35
CA ILE A 120 -1.04 -15.70 -13.32
C ILE A 120 -0.63 -15.92 -11.87
N ASN A 121 -1.03 -17.04 -11.30
CA ASN A 121 -0.67 -17.40 -9.94
C ASN A 121 0.80 -17.81 -9.85
N VAL A 122 1.50 -17.22 -8.87
CA VAL A 122 2.90 -17.51 -8.54
C VAL A 122 2.99 -17.82 -7.05
N PRO A 123 3.73 -18.87 -6.62
CA PRO A 123 3.89 -19.17 -5.21
C PRO A 123 4.45 -17.99 -4.42
N LEU A 124 3.85 -17.73 -3.25
CA LEU A 124 4.35 -16.76 -2.26
C LEU A 124 4.96 -17.52 -1.08
N THR A 125 6.18 -17.16 -0.73
CA THR A 125 6.88 -17.64 0.46
C THR A 125 6.93 -16.56 1.54
N GLU A 126 7.46 -16.86 2.71
CA GLU A 126 7.68 -15.88 3.78
C GLU A 126 8.71 -14.79 3.40
N TRP A 127 9.56 -15.04 2.41
CA TRP A 127 10.63 -14.13 1.94
C TRP A 127 10.24 -13.32 0.70
N GLY A 128 9.10 -13.59 0.11
CA GLY A 128 8.60 -12.97 -1.12
C GLY A 128 8.09 -13.99 -2.14
N PRO A 129 7.64 -13.53 -3.32
CA PRO A 129 7.15 -14.43 -4.37
C PRO A 129 8.32 -15.19 -5.04
N ASP A 130 7.98 -16.29 -5.72
CA ASP A 130 8.95 -17.03 -6.54
C ASP A 130 9.46 -16.15 -7.70
N MET A 131 10.61 -15.51 -7.44
CA MET A 131 11.21 -14.59 -8.39
C MET A 131 11.76 -15.27 -9.64
N ASP A 132 12.20 -16.54 -9.54
CA ASP A 132 12.71 -17.28 -10.70
C ASP A 132 11.58 -17.55 -11.72
N MET A 133 10.40 -17.85 -11.21
CA MET A 133 9.21 -17.99 -12.04
C MET A 133 8.77 -16.64 -12.62
N ILE A 134 8.71 -15.60 -11.81
CA ILE A 134 8.27 -14.26 -12.24
C ILE A 134 9.18 -13.72 -13.35
N GLU A 135 10.49 -13.75 -13.16
CA GLU A 135 11.45 -13.22 -14.13
C GLU A 135 11.36 -13.89 -15.50
N LYS A 136 11.17 -15.23 -15.53
CA LYS A 136 10.95 -15.98 -16.77
C LYS A 136 9.66 -15.54 -17.48
N LEU A 137 8.58 -15.41 -16.73
CA LEU A 137 7.27 -15.01 -17.26
C LEU A 137 7.32 -13.61 -17.85
N VAL A 138 7.75 -12.60 -17.08
CA VAL A 138 7.72 -11.19 -17.50
C VAL A 138 8.75 -10.87 -18.59
N ALA A 139 9.84 -11.64 -18.70
CA ALA A 139 10.82 -11.49 -19.76
C ALA A 139 10.32 -12.02 -21.13
N SER A 140 9.37 -12.94 -21.13
CA SER A 140 8.90 -13.61 -22.35
C SER A 140 7.58 -13.07 -22.92
N ASP A 141 6.73 -12.47 -22.08
CA ASP A 141 5.35 -12.10 -22.43
C ASP A 141 5.09 -10.61 -22.19
N GLU A 142 4.88 -9.85 -23.26
CA GLU A 142 4.57 -8.41 -23.21
C GLU A 142 3.14 -8.08 -22.73
N THR A 143 2.28 -9.09 -22.67
CA THR A 143 0.90 -8.93 -22.17
C THR A 143 0.84 -8.92 -20.65
N ILE A 144 1.91 -9.32 -19.96
CA ILE A 144 2.02 -9.20 -18.50
C ILE A 144 2.36 -7.75 -18.17
N LYS A 145 1.36 -7.01 -17.71
CA LYS A 145 1.45 -5.56 -17.47
C LYS A 145 1.73 -5.19 -16.02
N GLY A 146 1.59 -6.12 -15.09
CA GLY A 146 1.87 -5.80 -13.71
C GLY A 146 1.85 -6.97 -12.76
N MET A 147 2.13 -6.66 -11.50
CA MET A 147 2.06 -7.62 -10.40
C MET A 147 1.54 -6.96 -9.12
N TRP A 148 0.85 -7.77 -8.30
CA TRP A 148 0.46 -7.39 -6.95
C TRP A 148 1.52 -7.80 -5.93
N CYS A 149 1.76 -6.93 -4.95
CA CYS A 149 2.62 -7.21 -3.79
C CYS A 149 2.00 -6.68 -2.51
N VAL A 150 2.02 -7.49 -1.45
CA VAL A 150 1.79 -7.06 -0.06
C VAL A 150 3.09 -7.36 0.70
N PRO A 151 4.07 -6.44 0.71
CA PRO A 151 5.47 -6.80 0.98
C PRO A 151 5.84 -6.93 2.46
N LYS A 152 5.08 -6.30 3.36
CA LYS A 152 5.39 -6.28 4.79
C LYS A 152 4.22 -6.86 5.57
N TYR A 153 4.52 -7.84 6.44
CA TYR A 153 3.52 -8.59 7.21
C TYR A 153 2.39 -9.10 6.32
N THR A 154 2.78 -9.84 5.28
CA THR A 154 1.93 -10.24 4.16
C THR A 154 0.61 -10.86 4.60
N ASN A 155 -0.46 -10.53 3.91
CA ASN A 155 -1.76 -11.16 4.09
C ASN A 155 -1.92 -12.31 3.10
N PRO A 156 -2.01 -13.61 3.55
CA PRO A 156 -2.23 -14.05 4.93
C PRO A 156 -0.97 -14.57 5.67
N LEU A 157 0.22 -14.61 5.06
CA LEU A 157 1.38 -15.35 5.59
C LEU A 157 2.13 -14.66 6.75
N GLY A 158 1.96 -13.36 6.94
CA GLY A 158 2.66 -12.60 7.98
C GLY A 158 4.15 -12.30 7.70
N GLY A 159 4.70 -12.79 6.60
CA GLY A 159 6.10 -12.59 6.23
C GLY A 159 6.44 -11.17 5.76
N VAL A 160 7.74 -10.91 5.58
CA VAL A 160 8.28 -9.67 5.01
C VAL A 160 9.20 -10.01 3.85
N TYR A 161 9.02 -9.35 2.70
CA TYR A 161 9.87 -9.58 1.53
C TYR A 161 11.34 -9.30 1.87
N SER A 162 12.21 -10.21 1.45
CA SER A 162 13.66 -10.05 1.62
C SER A 162 14.19 -8.91 0.74
N ASP A 163 15.33 -8.35 1.14
CA ASP A 163 16.06 -7.36 0.34
C ASP A 163 16.36 -7.87 -1.07
N GLU A 164 16.67 -9.16 -1.19
CA GLU A 164 16.91 -9.79 -2.49
C GLU A 164 15.66 -9.78 -3.35
N ALA A 165 14.50 -10.18 -2.82
CA ALA A 165 13.23 -10.15 -3.57
C ALA A 165 12.89 -8.73 -4.04
N VAL A 166 13.07 -7.71 -3.18
CA VAL A 166 12.80 -6.31 -3.56
C VAL A 166 13.74 -5.84 -4.67
N ARG A 167 15.05 -6.13 -4.57
CA ARG A 167 16.02 -5.76 -5.62
C ARG A 167 15.75 -6.48 -6.93
N ARG A 168 15.38 -7.76 -6.90
CA ARG A 168 15.00 -8.54 -8.09
C ARG A 168 13.75 -7.96 -8.75
N ILE A 169 12.70 -7.64 -7.99
CA ILE A 169 11.49 -6.97 -8.49
C ILE A 169 11.84 -5.63 -9.16
N ALA A 170 12.74 -4.86 -8.56
CA ALA A 170 13.14 -3.56 -9.07
C ALA A 170 13.95 -3.66 -10.38
N SER A 171 14.82 -4.68 -10.51
CA SER A 171 15.81 -4.79 -11.60
C SER A 171 15.44 -5.78 -12.70
N MET A 172 14.44 -6.66 -12.50
CA MET A 172 14.05 -7.69 -13.47
C MET A 172 13.77 -7.09 -14.86
N LYS A 173 14.17 -7.83 -15.89
CA LYS A 173 13.89 -7.46 -17.28
C LYS A 173 12.46 -7.84 -17.64
N THR A 174 11.66 -6.86 -18.07
CA THR A 174 10.29 -7.09 -18.51
C THR A 174 10.17 -6.84 -20.02
N LYS A 175 9.45 -7.72 -20.72
CA LYS A 175 9.16 -7.52 -22.16
C LYS A 175 8.18 -6.35 -22.36
N ALA A 176 7.24 -6.16 -21.42
CA ALA A 176 6.39 -4.99 -21.37
C ALA A 176 7.19 -3.78 -20.83
N GLY A 177 7.42 -2.75 -21.65
CA GLY A 177 8.10 -1.51 -21.24
C GLY A 177 7.29 -0.68 -20.23
N ASP A 178 5.98 -0.93 -20.19
CA ASP A 178 5.01 -0.26 -19.33
C ASP A 178 4.54 -1.12 -18.13
N PHE A 179 5.35 -2.10 -17.72
CA PHE A 179 5.09 -2.97 -16.56
C PHE A 179 5.06 -2.17 -15.25
N ARG A 180 4.09 -2.46 -14.36
CA ARG A 180 3.94 -1.81 -13.04
C ARG A 180 3.88 -2.81 -11.90
N VAL A 181 4.51 -2.46 -10.78
CA VAL A 181 4.40 -3.18 -9.52
C VAL A 181 3.42 -2.43 -8.62
N PHE A 182 2.31 -3.06 -8.28
CA PHE A 182 1.31 -2.56 -7.34
C PHE A 182 1.71 -3.02 -5.93
N TRP A 183 2.37 -2.12 -5.20
CA TRP A 183 2.99 -2.37 -3.91
C TRP A 183 2.09 -1.87 -2.79
N ASP A 184 1.22 -2.75 -2.31
CA ASP A 184 0.27 -2.44 -1.22
C ASP A 184 0.97 -2.57 0.14
N ASN A 185 1.46 -1.45 0.66
CA ASN A 185 2.16 -1.38 1.93
C ASN A 185 1.18 -1.13 3.10
N ALA A 186 0.10 -1.91 3.15
CA ALA A 186 -0.99 -1.75 4.11
C ALA A 186 -0.56 -1.91 5.57
N TYR A 187 0.57 -2.59 5.82
CA TYR A 187 1.06 -2.92 7.16
C TYR A 187 2.43 -2.31 7.47
N ALA A 188 2.87 -1.28 6.78
CA ALA A 188 4.21 -0.70 6.89
C ALA A 188 4.67 -0.44 8.34
N VAL A 189 3.76 0.00 9.21
CA VAL A 189 4.02 0.38 10.61
C VAL A 189 3.40 -0.58 11.64
N HIS A 190 2.93 -1.76 11.22
CA HIS A 190 2.15 -2.66 12.06
C HIS A 190 3.03 -3.72 12.77
N LYS A 191 4.14 -3.31 13.36
CA LYS A 191 4.93 -4.22 14.21
C LYS A 191 4.09 -4.68 15.42
N VAL A 192 4.26 -5.92 15.84
CA VAL A 192 3.74 -6.48 17.11
C VAL A 192 4.90 -6.74 18.07
N TYR A 193 5.96 -7.36 17.58
CA TYR A 193 7.17 -7.66 18.35
C TYR A 193 8.32 -6.74 17.97
N LYS A 194 8.79 -6.81 16.74
CA LYS A 194 9.87 -5.96 16.24
C LYS A 194 9.51 -5.35 14.88
N ASP A 195 10.09 -4.22 14.58
CA ASP A 195 10.01 -3.68 13.23
C ASP A 195 11.03 -4.39 12.31
N VAL A 196 10.52 -5.05 11.28
CA VAL A 196 11.36 -5.68 10.26
C VAL A 196 11.57 -4.67 9.15
N PRO A 197 12.82 -4.28 8.84
CA PRO A 197 13.08 -3.34 7.77
C PRO A 197 12.63 -3.90 6.42
N LEU A 198 12.19 -3.02 5.54
CA LEU A 198 11.83 -3.32 4.15
C LEU A 198 12.44 -2.25 3.26
N LEU A 199 13.17 -2.67 2.22
CA LEU A 199 13.73 -1.74 1.24
C LEU A 199 12.61 -0.93 0.55
N ASN A 200 12.90 0.34 0.27
CA ASN A 200 11.98 1.18 -0.49
C ASN A 200 12.01 0.78 -1.97
N LEU A 201 10.88 0.27 -2.47
CA LEU A 201 10.80 -0.21 -3.85
C LEU A 201 11.07 0.90 -4.88
N LEU A 202 10.58 2.13 -4.65
CA LEU A 202 10.79 3.24 -5.58
C LEU A 202 12.27 3.59 -5.72
N ASP A 203 13.00 3.60 -4.61
CA ASP A 203 14.44 3.86 -4.61
C ASP A 203 15.23 2.75 -5.31
N GLU A 204 14.88 1.49 -5.06
CA GLU A 204 15.51 0.36 -5.75
C GLU A 204 15.18 0.39 -7.26
N CYS A 205 13.96 0.75 -7.65
CA CYS A 205 13.60 0.95 -9.05
C CYS A 205 14.39 2.10 -9.72
N LYS A 206 14.60 3.22 -9.00
CA LYS A 206 15.44 4.33 -9.48
C LYS A 206 16.89 3.86 -9.70
N LYS A 207 17.47 3.16 -8.73
CA LYS A 207 18.83 2.59 -8.82
C LYS A 207 18.98 1.62 -10.00
N ALA A 208 17.95 0.82 -10.26
CA ALA A 208 17.91 -0.14 -11.35
C ALA A 208 17.61 0.49 -12.73
N GLY A 209 17.37 1.81 -12.83
CA GLY A 209 17.04 2.49 -14.08
C GLY A 209 15.56 2.34 -14.52
N HIS A 210 14.69 1.86 -13.62
CA HIS A 210 13.26 1.66 -13.89
C HIS A 210 12.36 2.53 -12.99
N PRO A 211 12.55 3.87 -12.91
CA PRO A 211 11.87 4.72 -11.92
C PRO A 211 10.34 4.66 -12.00
N ASN A 212 9.80 4.38 -13.19
CA ASN A 212 8.34 4.35 -13.39
C ASN A 212 7.68 3.01 -13.04
N ARG A 213 8.45 2.00 -12.60
CA ARG A 213 7.93 0.65 -12.31
C ARG A 213 7.07 0.61 -11.05
N ALA A 214 7.45 1.35 -9.99
CA ALA A 214 6.81 1.30 -8.69
C ALA A 214 5.53 2.15 -8.63
N TYR A 215 4.43 1.52 -8.20
CA TYR A 215 3.19 2.12 -7.72
C TYR A 215 3.00 1.66 -6.27
N MET A 216 3.29 2.54 -5.31
CA MET A 216 3.27 2.21 -3.90
C MET A 216 2.03 2.81 -3.23
N PHE A 217 1.33 2.02 -2.45
CA PHE A 217 0.06 2.41 -1.82
C PHE A 217 0.13 2.23 -0.31
N GLY A 218 -0.53 3.12 0.39
CA GLY A 218 -0.71 3.03 1.83
C GLY A 218 -2.00 3.72 2.27
N SER A 219 -2.40 3.49 3.51
CA SER A 219 -3.56 4.15 4.10
C SER A 219 -3.53 4.11 5.62
N THR A 220 -4.31 4.99 6.24
CA THR A 220 -4.55 4.97 7.69
C THR A 220 -5.67 4.02 8.11
N SER A 221 -6.24 3.23 7.18
CA SER A 221 -7.41 2.36 7.43
C SER A 221 -7.23 1.36 8.57
N LYS A 222 -5.99 0.97 8.87
CA LYS A 222 -5.69 0.05 9.97
C LYS A 222 -4.96 0.73 11.14
N ILE A 223 -4.79 2.06 11.07
CA ILE A 223 -4.15 2.89 12.09
C ILE A 223 -5.20 3.66 12.88
N THR A 224 -6.17 4.27 12.18
CA THR A 224 -7.27 5.04 12.75
C THR A 224 -8.61 4.36 12.46
N PHE A 225 -9.53 5.07 11.81
CA PHE A 225 -10.87 4.56 11.46
C PHE A 225 -10.90 4.04 10.02
N PRO A 226 -11.15 2.74 9.79
CA PRO A 226 -11.29 2.21 8.42
C PRO A 226 -12.36 2.90 7.58
N GLY A 227 -13.44 3.36 8.24
CA GLY A 227 -14.55 4.06 7.60
C GLY A 227 -14.28 5.53 7.29
N ALA A 228 -13.21 6.11 7.85
CA ALA A 228 -12.83 7.52 7.70
C ALA A 228 -11.30 7.66 7.63
N GLY A 229 -10.65 6.75 6.92
CA GLY A 229 -9.21 6.77 6.71
C GLY A 229 -8.77 7.80 5.66
N VAL A 230 -7.45 7.86 5.45
CA VAL A 230 -6.79 8.60 4.37
C VAL A 230 -5.90 7.62 3.62
N GLY A 231 -6.05 7.59 2.30
CA GLY A 231 -5.19 6.81 1.41
C GLY A 231 -4.10 7.69 0.81
N PHE A 232 -3.00 7.07 0.42
CA PHE A 232 -1.92 7.77 -0.28
C PHE A 232 -1.25 6.84 -1.30
N PHE A 233 -0.71 7.47 -2.33
CA PHE A 233 -0.07 6.82 -3.47
C PHE A 233 1.28 7.48 -3.72
N ALA A 234 2.35 6.69 -3.75
CA ALA A 234 3.68 7.16 -4.06
C ALA A 234 4.24 6.46 -5.31
N ALA A 235 4.90 7.25 -6.15
CA ALA A 235 5.49 6.80 -7.41
C ALA A 235 6.52 7.82 -7.90
N SER A 236 7.20 7.54 -9.03
CA SER A 236 8.08 8.52 -9.66
C SER A 236 7.35 9.83 -9.99
N LYS A 237 8.08 10.94 -10.05
CA LYS A 237 7.52 12.26 -10.42
C LYS A 237 6.77 12.22 -11.76
N ALA A 238 7.26 11.44 -12.72
CA ALA A 238 6.59 11.27 -14.02
C ALA A 238 5.23 10.56 -13.86
N ASN A 239 5.16 9.49 -13.06
CA ASN A 239 3.91 8.81 -12.74
C ASN A 239 2.96 9.70 -11.95
N ILE A 240 3.45 10.48 -10.98
CA ILE A 240 2.64 11.44 -10.22
C ILE A 240 2.01 12.48 -11.14
N ALA A 241 2.82 13.12 -12.00
CA ALA A 241 2.32 14.13 -12.95
C ALA A 241 1.29 13.54 -13.93
N PHE A 242 1.56 12.34 -14.46
CA PHE A 242 0.64 11.64 -15.36
C PHE A 242 -0.68 11.27 -14.66
N THR A 243 -0.59 10.76 -13.43
CA THR A 243 -1.77 10.38 -12.63
C THR A 243 -2.62 11.61 -12.28
N LEU A 244 -2.01 12.72 -11.85
CA LEU A 244 -2.72 13.97 -11.54
C LEU A 244 -3.48 14.52 -12.76
N LYS A 245 -2.87 14.46 -13.95
CA LYS A 245 -3.55 14.86 -15.19
C LYS A 245 -4.82 14.05 -15.45
N GLN A 246 -4.78 12.74 -15.20
CA GLN A 246 -5.94 11.87 -15.35
C GLN A 246 -6.98 12.12 -14.26
N MET A 247 -6.54 12.31 -13.00
CA MET A 247 -7.41 12.59 -11.86
C MET A 247 -8.21 13.87 -12.04
N GLY A 248 -7.67 14.88 -12.72
CA GLY A 248 -8.36 16.12 -13.01
C GLY A 248 -9.67 15.96 -13.80
N SER A 249 -9.86 14.84 -14.48
CA SER A 249 -11.13 14.48 -15.14
C SER A 249 -12.11 13.76 -14.21
N GLN A 250 -11.64 13.31 -13.04
CA GLN A 250 -12.44 12.52 -12.07
C GLN A 250 -12.88 13.35 -10.87
N ALA A 251 -12.01 14.22 -10.35
CA ALA A 251 -12.23 14.95 -9.11
C ALA A 251 -11.53 16.31 -9.14
N ILE A 252 -12.05 17.26 -8.35
CA ILE A 252 -11.40 18.56 -8.10
C ILE A 252 -10.45 18.46 -6.90
N GLY A 253 -10.75 17.57 -5.96
CA GLY A 253 -9.98 17.31 -4.74
C GLY A 253 -10.67 16.25 -3.90
N TYR A 254 -9.98 15.82 -2.87
CA TYR A 254 -10.49 14.87 -1.88
C TYR A 254 -10.85 15.55 -0.56
N ASP A 255 -11.26 14.79 0.44
CA ASP A 255 -11.64 15.28 1.77
C ASP A 255 -10.44 15.85 2.53
N LYS A 256 -10.19 17.16 2.31
CA LYS A 256 -9.09 17.89 2.98
C LYS A 256 -9.33 18.07 4.48
N MET A 257 -10.60 18.11 4.92
CA MET A 257 -10.91 18.21 6.35
C MET A 257 -10.47 16.93 7.08
N ASN A 258 -10.66 15.78 6.45
CA ASN A 258 -10.19 14.52 7.01
C ASN A 258 -8.66 14.39 6.96
N MET A 259 -8.01 14.88 5.90
CA MET A 259 -6.55 14.95 5.83
C MET A 259 -5.99 15.82 6.97
N LEU A 260 -6.54 17.03 7.17
CA LEU A 260 -6.13 17.96 8.22
C LEU A 260 -6.35 17.37 9.62
N ARG A 261 -7.48 16.63 9.80
CA ARG A 261 -7.76 15.93 11.05
C ARG A 261 -6.67 14.90 11.38
N HIS A 262 -6.25 14.10 10.41
CA HIS A 262 -5.19 13.11 10.59
C HIS A 262 -3.84 13.78 10.89
N VAL A 263 -3.49 14.83 10.15
CA VAL A 263 -2.25 15.61 10.41
C VAL A 263 -2.22 16.15 11.83
N ARG A 264 -3.30 16.78 12.28
CA ARG A 264 -3.37 17.34 13.64
C ARG A 264 -3.37 16.28 14.73
N PHE A 265 -3.95 15.13 14.46
CA PHE A 265 -3.98 14.00 15.39
C PHE A 265 -2.61 13.35 15.55
N PHE A 266 -1.95 13.06 14.44
CA PHE A 266 -0.63 12.44 14.45
C PHE A 266 0.48 13.43 14.78
N LYS A 267 0.38 14.67 14.33
CA LYS A 267 1.37 15.74 14.37
C LYS A 267 2.55 15.49 13.42
N ASP A 268 3.20 14.34 13.55
CA ASP A 268 4.33 13.89 12.74
C ASP A 268 4.36 12.35 12.62
N TYR A 269 5.40 11.82 11.98
CA TYR A 269 5.57 10.37 11.80
C TYR A 269 5.76 9.64 13.13
N ASN A 270 6.41 10.26 14.13
CA ASN A 270 6.56 9.65 15.46
C ASN A 270 5.21 9.46 16.14
N GLY A 271 4.29 10.41 15.99
CA GLY A 271 2.93 10.26 16.49
C GLY A 271 2.18 9.06 15.89
N ILE A 272 2.42 8.73 14.61
CA ILE A 272 1.93 7.48 14.02
C ILE A 272 2.53 6.27 14.74
N LEU A 273 3.85 6.26 14.96
CA LEU A 273 4.54 5.15 15.61
C LEU A 273 4.08 4.95 17.07
N GLU A 274 3.83 6.04 17.83
CA GLU A 274 3.29 5.97 19.19
C GLU A 274 1.90 5.31 19.23
N ILE A 275 1.03 5.62 18.27
CA ILE A 275 -0.28 4.99 18.16
C ILE A 275 -0.14 3.51 17.83
N MET A 276 0.78 3.16 16.93
CA MET A 276 1.03 1.78 16.56
C MET A 276 1.64 0.96 17.69
N GLU A 277 2.43 1.55 18.59
CA GLU A 277 2.88 0.87 19.80
C GLU A 277 1.71 0.52 20.75
N LYS A 278 0.73 1.42 20.87
CA LYS A 278 -0.51 1.11 21.63
C LYS A 278 -1.30 -0.03 20.97
N HIS A 279 -1.37 -0.05 19.63
CA HIS A 279 -1.97 -1.17 18.88
C HIS A 279 -1.23 -2.49 19.14
N ALA A 280 0.11 -2.45 19.09
CA ALA A 280 0.95 -3.62 19.36
C ALA A 280 0.71 -4.19 20.77
N ALA A 281 0.59 -3.33 21.79
CA ALA A 281 0.30 -3.74 23.16
C ALA A 281 -1.06 -4.48 23.30
N ILE A 282 -2.05 -4.13 22.48
CA ILE A 282 -3.36 -4.82 22.44
C ILE A 282 -3.25 -6.15 21.68
N LEU A 283 -2.45 -6.20 20.61
CA LEU A 283 -2.37 -7.38 19.74
C LEU A 283 -1.43 -8.45 20.30
N ARG A 284 -0.33 -8.06 20.93
CA ARG A 284 0.72 -8.98 21.42
C ARG A 284 0.16 -10.12 22.28
N PRO A 285 -0.67 -9.89 23.31
CA PRO A 285 -1.22 -11.00 24.11
C PRO A 285 -2.06 -11.99 23.30
N ARG A 286 -2.71 -11.52 22.22
CA ARG A 286 -3.52 -12.37 21.33
C ARG A 286 -2.64 -13.23 20.42
N PHE A 287 -1.55 -12.67 19.92
CA PHE A 287 -0.54 -13.41 19.16
C PHE A 287 0.16 -14.43 20.05
N ASP A 288 0.55 -14.03 21.28
CA ASP A 288 1.21 -14.92 22.24
C ASP A 288 0.29 -16.12 22.59
N ALA A 289 -1.00 -15.88 22.83
CA ALA A 289 -1.94 -16.96 23.13
C ALA A 289 -2.03 -17.98 21.98
N VAL A 290 -2.10 -17.50 20.73
CA VAL A 290 -2.15 -18.41 19.57
C VAL A 290 -0.84 -19.15 19.39
N LEU A 291 0.29 -18.45 19.41
CA LEU A 291 1.62 -19.05 19.17
C LEU A 291 1.98 -20.05 20.26
N ASN A 292 1.72 -19.71 21.55
CA ASN A 292 1.98 -20.63 22.66
C ASN A 292 1.11 -21.89 22.55
N THR A 293 -0.19 -21.74 22.24
CA THR A 293 -1.07 -22.90 22.04
C THR A 293 -0.60 -23.79 20.88
N LEU A 294 -0.20 -23.19 19.75
CA LEU A 294 0.34 -23.97 18.63
C LEU A 294 1.65 -24.66 19.00
N ASP A 295 2.55 -23.98 19.70
CA ASP A 295 3.81 -24.55 20.17
C ASP A 295 3.60 -25.66 21.21
N GLU A 296 2.60 -25.56 22.09
CA GLU A 296 2.29 -26.54 23.14
C GLU A 296 1.56 -27.78 22.59
N GLU A 297 0.55 -27.56 21.73
CA GLU A 297 -0.37 -28.62 21.32
C GLU A 297 0.03 -29.29 19.99
N LEU A 298 0.79 -28.63 19.13
CA LEU A 298 1.07 -29.06 17.75
C LEU A 298 2.57 -29.10 17.42
N SER A 299 3.44 -29.12 18.45
CA SER A 299 4.91 -29.06 18.26
C SER A 299 5.52 -30.31 17.63
N GLU A 300 4.76 -31.40 17.51
CA GLU A 300 5.24 -32.60 16.84
C GLU A 300 5.37 -32.39 15.32
N PRO A 301 6.54 -32.70 14.71
CA PRO A 301 6.79 -32.40 13.28
C PRO A 301 5.79 -33.00 12.29
N ALA A 302 5.03 -33.99 12.72
CA ALA A 302 4.03 -34.66 11.89
C ALA A 302 2.70 -33.90 11.76
N VAL A 303 2.47 -32.87 12.59
CA VAL A 303 1.16 -32.20 12.65
C VAL A 303 1.10 -30.98 11.75
N GLY A 304 2.19 -30.23 11.62
CA GLY A 304 2.25 -29.04 10.75
C GLY A 304 3.38 -28.06 11.11
N SER A 305 3.43 -26.97 10.37
CA SER A 305 4.31 -25.85 10.61
C SER A 305 3.54 -24.54 10.51
N TRP A 306 3.97 -23.52 11.23
CA TRP A 306 3.37 -22.19 11.21
C TRP A 306 4.43 -21.10 11.20
N VAL A 307 4.08 -19.97 10.61
CA VAL A 307 4.92 -18.77 10.61
C VAL A 307 4.72 -18.04 11.95
N LYS A 308 5.81 -17.53 12.53
CA LYS A 308 5.77 -16.62 13.69
C LYS A 308 5.94 -15.19 13.19
N PRO A 309 4.86 -14.44 12.96
CA PRO A 309 4.94 -13.11 12.37
C PRO A 309 5.46 -12.09 13.39
N ASP A 310 6.31 -11.15 12.92
CA ASP A 310 6.77 -10.03 13.74
C ASP A 310 5.74 -8.89 13.83
N GLY A 311 4.71 -8.91 13.00
CA GLY A 311 3.68 -7.87 12.95
C GLY A 311 2.49 -8.23 12.06
N GLY A 312 1.66 -7.22 11.75
CA GLY A 312 0.45 -7.38 10.95
C GLY A 312 -0.75 -7.86 11.74
N TYR A 313 -1.66 -8.57 11.06
CA TYR A 313 -2.92 -9.08 11.62
C TYR A 313 -3.13 -10.59 11.37
N PHE A 314 -2.14 -11.28 10.82
CA PHE A 314 -2.23 -12.69 10.41
C PHE A 314 -1.05 -13.49 10.91
#